data_045fbf983474b45eea1c23a24fc93cb6
#
_entry.id   045fbf983474b45eea1c23a24fc93cb6
#
_cell.length_a   1.000
_cell.length_b   1.000
_cell.length_c   1.000
_cell.angle_alpha   90.00
_cell.angle_beta   90.00
_cell.angle_gamma   90.00
#
_symmetry.space_group_name_H-M   'P 1'
#
loop_
_entity.id
_entity.type
_entity.pdbx_description
1 polymer ?
#
loop_
_entity_poly.entity_id
_entity_poly.type
_entity_poly.pdbx_seq_one_letter_code
_entity_poly.pdbx_strand_id
1 'polypeptide(L)'
;MTQSAAPVETFTADEISVLTPYFTNTDRPVFALRHLPETVKGALFARYSRSAKSLRRLFLDEFAGQIEATATPAPAAIGSRRADELYARVLGEYGDDSVAQLGSAHLACEGVSNVLTKVLEWGRLMAYLEQSTRYVPYTDRPNGRWKYHVPAELGGSPIRARFIDTLDRAFDTYARWIPTLESHFRTKYPKSPEDSEGMYRSVIRAKALDTLRGLLPAATQSNVGLFGTGQAYESLLLRMFAHPLQEVRGHGALMLDELRQIIPAFLTRVDQPNRGGRGILYLSDTRRAFHSLAGPIVGGIEPEGRAEVTLTDFDPDGEVKVIAAALYAASPLPDDQLMAIARRLSADDRVALLRAYVGQRANRRHRPGRAFERTSYRFDVLTDYGAFRDLQRHRLLTLEWQPLSTRHGYTEPAAIEEAGALPEWREIMDRSAGLYESMAAAGLRDAASYGVVMAYRVRFYMDMNAREAMHVIELRTAPQGHPAYRRVCQSMHRAIGDVAGHRAIADAMSFADHSDVELERLQAERNLEARRLQINPPINPPINP
;
A
#
# COMPACT_ATOMS: atom_id res chain seq x y z
N MET A 1 3.23 -28.71 14.76
CA MET A 1 3.87 -28.73 13.41
C MET A 1 4.18 -27.30 13.05
N THR A 2 5.45 -26.97 12.99
CA THR A 2 5.98 -25.63 12.81
C THR A 2 5.54 -25.07 11.45
N GLN A 3 4.85 -23.93 11.49
CA GLN A 3 4.60 -23.10 10.30
C GLN A 3 5.92 -22.92 9.52
N SER A 4 5.87 -23.04 8.20
CA SER A 4 6.95 -22.61 7.32
C SER A 4 6.99 -21.07 7.34
N ALA A 5 7.48 -20.52 8.46
CA ALA A 5 7.76 -19.10 8.55
C ALA A 5 8.82 -18.74 7.50
N ALA A 6 8.71 -17.55 6.92
CA ALA A 6 9.78 -16.99 6.09
C ALA A 6 11.11 -17.12 6.83
N PRO A 7 12.22 -17.45 6.13
CA PRO A 7 13.51 -17.57 6.78
C PRO A 7 13.87 -16.21 7.40
N VAL A 8 13.96 -16.19 8.71
CA VAL A 8 14.43 -15.02 9.47
C VAL A 8 15.94 -14.94 9.33
N GLU A 9 16.47 -13.75 9.12
CA GLU A 9 17.92 -13.53 9.08
C GLU A 9 18.55 -13.90 10.42
N THR A 10 19.70 -14.55 10.38
CA THR A 10 20.47 -14.92 11.58
C THR A 10 21.56 -13.87 11.84
N PHE A 11 21.79 -13.57 13.11
CA PHE A 11 22.74 -12.57 13.57
C PHE A 11 23.79 -13.24 14.47
N THR A 12 25.02 -12.70 14.48
CA THR A 12 26.06 -13.13 15.41
C THR A 12 25.74 -12.68 16.86
N ALA A 13 26.44 -13.23 17.85
CA ALA A 13 26.24 -12.85 19.26
C ALA A 13 26.49 -11.34 19.50
N ASP A 14 27.51 -10.78 18.82
CA ASP A 14 27.84 -9.35 18.91
C ASP A 14 26.74 -8.50 18.28
N GLU A 15 26.24 -8.88 17.08
CA GLU A 15 25.12 -8.20 16.42
C GLU A 15 23.85 -8.25 17.26
N ILE A 16 23.53 -9.40 17.88
CA ILE A 16 22.40 -9.55 18.80
C ILE A 16 22.54 -8.58 19.98
N SER A 17 23.73 -8.45 20.55
CA SER A 17 23.99 -7.50 21.64
C SER A 17 23.69 -6.06 21.25
N VAL A 18 24.08 -5.65 20.02
CA VAL A 18 23.79 -4.32 19.47
C VAL A 18 22.29 -4.13 19.18
N LEU A 19 21.59 -5.15 18.69
CA LEU A 19 20.17 -5.07 18.32
C LEU A 19 19.21 -5.09 19.53
N THR A 20 19.53 -5.87 20.55
CA THR A 20 18.65 -6.11 21.71
C THR A 20 18.12 -4.86 22.40
N PRO A 21 18.85 -3.75 22.56
CA PRO A 21 18.29 -2.52 23.14
C PRO A 21 17.20 -1.87 22.29
N TYR A 22 17.22 -2.06 20.97
CA TYR A 22 16.43 -1.28 20.02
C TYR A 22 15.29 -2.06 19.35
N PHE A 23 15.30 -3.39 19.46
CA PHE A 23 14.28 -4.27 18.88
C PHE A 23 13.74 -5.23 19.95
N THR A 24 12.46 -5.59 19.85
CA THR A 24 11.81 -6.48 20.82
C THR A 24 12.26 -7.93 20.71
N ASN A 25 12.77 -8.33 19.53
CA ASN A 25 13.43 -9.63 19.31
C ASN A 25 14.40 -9.55 18.13
N THR A 26 15.21 -10.61 17.95
CA THR A 26 16.19 -10.74 16.86
C THR A 26 15.98 -11.99 15.98
N ASP A 27 15.00 -12.83 16.30
CA ASP A 27 14.82 -14.18 15.79
C ASP A 27 13.42 -14.45 15.22
N ARG A 28 12.52 -13.46 15.22
CA ARG A 28 11.16 -13.59 14.70
C ARG A 28 10.89 -12.60 13.56
N PRO A 29 9.96 -12.90 12.63
CA PRO A 29 9.68 -12.03 11.48
C PRO A 29 8.89 -10.77 11.85
N VAL A 30 8.28 -10.72 13.04
CA VAL A 30 7.57 -9.54 13.56
C VAL A 30 8.27 -9.02 14.78
N PHE A 31 8.55 -7.73 14.81
CA PHE A 31 9.23 -7.07 15.93
C PHE A 31 8.91 -5.58 15.96
N ALA A 32 8.93 -5.00 17.15
CA ALA A 32 8.75 -3.57 17.35
C ALA A 32 10.09 -2.86 17.59
N LEU A 33 10.12 -1.57 17.27
CA LEU A 33 11.26 -0.69 17.49
C LEU A 33 11.07 0.06 18.81
N ARG A 34 12.11 0.13 19.62
CA ARG A 34 12.14 0.82 20.92
C ARG A 34 13.42 1.62 21.10
N HIS A 35 13.41 2.59 21.98
CA HIS A 35 14.56 3.41 22.39
C HIS A 35 15.33 4.09 21.24
N LEU A 36 14.75 4.21 20.07
CA LEU A 36 15.29 4.93 18.92
C LEU A 36 14.63 6.30 18.78
N PRO A 37 15.36 7.34 18.39
CA PRO A 37 14.77 8.62 18.00
C PRO A 37 13.78 8.44 16.84
N GLU A 38 12.69 9.22 16.81
CA GLU A 38 11.67 9.14 15.76
C GLU A 38 12.24 9.37 14.37
N THR A 39 13.24 10.26 14.24
CA THR A 39 13.95 10.51 12.98
C THR A 39 14.68 9.27 12.46
N VAL A 40 15.28 8.48 13.36
CA VAL A 40 15.97 7.22 13.01
C VAL A 40 14.95 6.15 12.61
N LYS A 41 13.86 6.00 13.36
CA LYS A 41 12.77 5.06 13.00
C LYS A 41 12.19 5.36 11.61
N GLY A 42 11.92 6.65 11.34
CA GLY A 42 11.43 7.08 10.04
C GLY A 42 12.43 6.84 8.89
N ALA A 43 13.72 7.13 9.11
CA ALA A 43 14.78 6.88 8.13
C ALA A 43 14.96 5.39 7.84
N LEU A 44 14.95 4.54 8.88
CA LEU A 44 15.01 3.09 8.75
C LEU A 44 13.88 2.55 7.88
N PHE A 45 12.63 2.95 8.13
CA PHE A 45 11.50 2.51 7.32
C PHE A 45 11.56 3.04 5.89
N ALA A 46 12.05 4.26 5.67
CA ALA A 46 12.24 4.79 4.33
C ALA A 46 13.29 3.98 3.54
N ARG A 47 14.39 3.56 4.18
CA ARG A 47 15.41 2.69 3.58
C ARG A 47 14.87 1.28 3.34
N TYR A 48 14.16 0.74 4.31
CA TYR A 48 13.56 -0.59 4.28
C TYR A 48 12.65 -0.83 3.07
N SER A 49 11.84 0.14 2.70
CA SER A 49 10.95 0.05 1.53
C SER A 49 11.68 -0.08 0.19
N ARG A 50 13.00 0.23 0.15
CA ARG A 50 13.83 0.23 -1.07
C ARG A 50 15.02 -0.72 -1.00
N SER A 51 15.08 -1.58 -0.01
CA SER A 51 16.17 -2.52 0.23
C SER A 51 15.65 -3.96 0.29
N ALA A 52 16.49 -4.92 -0.14
CA ALA A 52 16.24 -6.34 0.04
C ALA A 52 16.63 -6.83 1.44
N LYS A 53 17.37 -6.02 2.22
CA LYS A 53 17.82 -6.37 3.57
C LYS A 53 16.67 -6.31 4.57
N SER A 54 16.79 -7.08 5.67
CA SER A 54 15.93 -6.94 6.83
C SER A 54 16.10 -5.56 7.48
N LEU A 55 15.10 -5.11 8.25
CA LEU A 55 15.19 -3.82 8.96
C LEU A 55 16.34 -3.81 9.98
N ARG A 56 16.56 -4.94 10.66
CA ARG A 56 17.64 -5.11 11.65
C ARG A 56 19.02 -5.06 10.98
N ARG A 57 19.18 -5.66 9.81
CA ARG A 57 20.42 -5.56 9.03
C ARG A 57 20.69 -4.13 8.57
N LEU A 58 19.67 -3.42 8.10
CA LEU A 58 19.81 -2.00 7.75
C LEU A 58 20.22 -1.13 8.95
N PHE A 59 19.67 -1.44 10.13
CA PHE A 59 20.07 -0.74 11.35
C PHE A 59 21.56 -0.96 11.66
N LEU A 60 22.03 -2.20 11.63
CA LEU A 60 23.45 -2.52 11.88
C LEU A 60 24.36 -1.82 10.87
N ASP A 61 24.01 -1.87 9.59
CA ASP A 61 24.87 -1.39 8.51
C ASP A 61 24.93 0.15 8.41
N GLU A 62 23.85 0.84 8.72
CA GLU A 62 23.73 2.27 8.40
C GLU A 62 23.56 3.17 9.64
N PHE A 63 23.12 2.66 10.79
CA PHE A 63 22.73 3.49 11.93
C PHE A 63 23.40 3.14 13.26
N ALA A 64 23.74 1.88 13.53
CA ALA A 64 24.24 1.42 14.81
C ALA A 64 25.49 2.21 15.26
N GLY A 65 26.48 2.38 14.40
CA GLY A 65 27.72 3.09 14.71
C GLY A 65 27.56 4.59 14.99
N GLN A 66 26.41 5.19 14.60
CA GLN A 66 26.13 6.60 14.89
C GLN A 66 25.38 6.80 16.21
N ILE A 67 24.64 5.78 16.67
CA ILE A 67 23.82 5.86 17.89
C ILE A 67 24.67 5.58 19.13
N GLU A 68 25.64 4.69 19.07
CA GLU A 68 26.55 4.40 20.19
C GLU A 68 27.32 5.62 20.69
N ALA A 69 27.52 6.62 19.82
CA ALA A 69 28.22 7.86 20.20
C ALA A 69 27.35 8.85 20.99
N THR A 70 26.02 8.65 21.10
CA THR A 70 25.10 9.68 21.63
C THR A 70 24.09 9.21 22.69
N ALA A 71 23.96 7.92 22.99
CA ALA A 71 22.87 7.41 23.82
C ALA A 71 23.33 6.60 25.02
N THR A 72 23.21 7.21 26.20
CA THR A 72 22.92 6.46 27.44
C THR A 72 21.43 6.10 27.39
N PRO A 73 21.02 4.80 27.42
CA PRO A 73 19.60 4.45 27.46
C PRO A 73 18.98 5.05 28.73
N ALA A 74 18.03 5.95 28.58
CA ALA A 74 17.28 6.48 29.73
C ALA A 74 16.54 5.31 30.42
N PRO A 75 16.48 5.25 31.76
CA PRO A 75 15.79 4.17 32.45
C PRO A 75 14.29 4.22 32.15
N ALA A 76 13.80 3.22 31.41
CA ALA A 76 12.40 3.07 31.01
C ALA A 76 11.42 2.76 32.17
N ALA A 77 11.86 2.84 33.41
CA ALA A 77 11.13 2.27 34.55
C ALA A 77 10.51 3.27 35.50
N ILE A 78 10.68 4.59 35.34
CA ILE A 78 10.13 5.56 36.30
C ILE A 78 8.76 6.04 35.79
N GLY A 79 7.69 5.51 36.38
CA GLY A 79 6.31 5.99 36.20
C GLY A 79 5.36 5.04 35.43
N SER A 80 5.82 3.91 34.92
CA SER A 80 4.97 3.01 34.11
C SER A 80 3.79 2.43 34.90
N ARG A 81 4.00 1.93 36.13
CA ARG A 81 2.94 1.25 36.89
C ARG A 81 1.75 2.16 37.21
N ARG A 82 1.97 3.40 37.60
CA ARG A 82 0.89 4.36 37.88
C ARG A 82 0.16 4.78 36.58
N ALA A 83 0.88 4.89 35.46
CA ALA A 83 0.31 5.15 34.16
C ALA A 83 -0.50 3.95 33.69
N ASP A 84 0.03 2.73 33.84
CA ASP A 84 -0.67 1.50 33.46
C ASP A 84 -1.96 1.29 34.27
N GLU A 85 -1.94 1.56 35.58
CA GLU A 85 -3.12 1.54 36.44
C GLU A 85 -4.17 2.59 36.00
N LEU A 86 -3.72 3.80 35.62
CA LEU A 86 -4.60 4.84 35.09
C LEU A 86 -5.24 4.41 33.78
N TYR A 87 -4.44 3.92 32.85
CA TYR A 87 -4.94 3.46 31.55
C TYR A 87 -5.87 2.24 31.68
N ALA A 88 -5.57 1.29 32.57
CA ALA A 88 -6.44 0.16 32.86
C ALA A 88 -7.82 0.62 33.35
N ARG A 89 -7.88 1.65 34.19
CA ARG A 89 -9.12 2.26 34.67
C ARG A 89 -9.85 3.01 33.58
N VAL A 90 -9.16 3.91 32.87
CA VAL A 90 -9.78 4.76 31.83
C VAL A 90 -10.29 3.93 30.67
N LEU A 91 -9.51 3.00 30.16
CA LEU A 91 -9.90 2.13 29.04
C LEU A 91 -10.85 1.00 29.46
N GLY A 92 -10.68 0.47 30.68
CA GLY A 92 -11.47 -0.64 31.21
C GLY A 92 -12.82 -0.25 31.79
N GLU A 93 -12.87 0.81 32.61
CA GLU A 93 -14.05 1.22 33.36
C GLU A 93 -14.87 2.29 32.64
N TYR A 94 -14.21 3.30 32.07
CA TYR A 94 -14.89 4.44 31.42
C TYR A 94 -15.10 4.25 29.91
N GLY A 95 -14.36 3.34 29.27
CA GLY A 95 -14.49 3.07 27.82
C GLY A 95 -14.05 4.24 26.94
N ASP A 96 -13.19 5.14 27.44
CA ASP A 96 -12.69 6.28 26.69
C ASP A 96 -11.60 5.85 25.69
N ASP A 97 -12.04 5.52 24.49
CA ASP A 97 -11.17 5.09 23.40
C ASP A 97 -10.24 6.20 22.88
N SER A 98 -10.53 7.48 23.18
CA SER A 98 -9.69 8.61 22.78
C SER A 98 -8.31 8.56 23.45
N VAL A 99 -8.24 8.04 24.65
CA VAL A 99 -6.97 7.88 25.40
C VAL A 99 -6.05 6.85 24.71
N ALA A 100 -6.61 5.83 24.05
CA ALA A 100 -5.84 4.84 23.31
C ALA A 100 -5.14 5.40 22.06
N GLN A 101 -5.44 6.63 21.67
CA GLN A 101 -4.75 7.34 20.58
C GLN A 101 -3.44 7.99 21.03
N LEU A 102 -3.18 8.12 22.34
CA LEU A 102 -2.01 8.80 22.86
C LEU A 102 -0.75 7.93 22.87
N GLY A 103 -0.90 6.59 22.92
CA GLY A 103 0.23 5.66 22.81
C GLY A 103 0.38 5.16 21.38
N SER A 104 1.62 5.05 20.88
CA SER A 104 1.93 4.60 19.53
C SER A 104 3.13 3.68 19.50
N ALA A 105 3.23 2.85 18.43
CA ALA A 105 4.36 1.98 18.21
C ALA A 105 4.74 1.92 16.73
N HIS A 106 6.04 1.68 16.48
CA HIS A 106 6.57 1.28 15.18
C HIS A 106 6.77 -0.23 15.17
N LEU A 107 6.19 -0.91 14.18
CA LEU A 107 6.25 -2.35 14.04
C LEU A 107 6.71 -2.73 12.64
N ALA A 108 7.56 -3.74 12.52
CA ALA A 108 7.93 -4.33 11.25
C ALA A 108 7.35 -5.73 11.12
N CYS A 109 6.81 -6.05 9.94
CA CYS A 109 6.36 -7.38 9.55
C CYS A 109 7.18 -7.81 8.32
N GLU A 110 8.00 -8.83 8.47
CA GLU A 110 8.87 -9.36 7.42
C GLU A 110 8.32 -10.65 6.83
N GLY A 111 8.53 -10.85 5.53
CA GLY A 111 8.13 -12.07 4.84
C GLY A 111 6.63 -12.31 4.76
N VAL A 112 5.82 -11.27 4.79
CA VAL A 112 4.35 -11.33 4.66
C VAL A 112 3.93 -11.39 3.20
N SER A 113 2.91 -12.18 2.87
CA SER A 113 2.39 -12.24 1.51
C SER A 113 1.78 -10.90 1.05
N ASN A 114 1.68 -10.70 -0.26
CA ASN A 114 0.95 -9.56 -0.81
C ASN A 114 -0.58 -9.62 -0.55
N VAL A 115 -1.11 -10.78 -0.16
CA VAL A 115 -2.48 -10.90 0.35
C VAL A 115 -2.56 -10.29 1.75
N LEU A 116 -1.63 -10.64 2.64
CA LEU A 116 -1.59 -10.11 4.00
C LEU A 116 -1.28 -8.60 4.01
N THR A 117 -0.39 -8.10 3.14
CA THR A 117 -0.10 -6.66 3.11
C THR A 117 -1.37 -5.83 2.91
N LYS A 118 -2.36 -6.32 2.15
CA LYS A 118 -3.61 -5.59 1.92
C LYS A 118 -4.51 -5.51 3.16
N VAL A 119 -4.44 -6.52 4.03
CA VAL A 119 -5.11 -6.48 5.34
C VAL A 119 -4.41 -5.49 6.28
N LEU A 120 -3.07 -5.51 6.30
CA LEU A 120 -2.27 -4.61 7.13
C LEU A 120 -2.46 -3.13 6.74
N GLU A 121 -2.52 -2.85 5.44
CA GLU A 121 -2.51 -1.49 4.90
C GLU A 121 -3.91 -0.85 4.73
N TRP A 122 -4.97 -1.49 5.20
CA TRP A 122 -6.34 -1.00 5.03
C TRP A 122 -6.78 0.03 6.09
N GLY A 123 -6.10 0.10 7.24
CA GLY A 123 -6.48 0.98 8.34
C GLY A 123 -6.26 2.46 8.03
N ARG A 124 -7.24 3.33 8.38
CA ARG A 124 -7.18 4.78 8.13
C ARG A 124 -6.23 5.52 9.08
N LEU A 125 -6.12 5.04 10.34
CA LEU A 125 -5.38 5.71 11.42
C LEU A 125 -3.93 5.23 11.57
N MET A 126 -3.35 4.69 10.50
CA MET A 126 -2.00 4.15 10.51
C MET A 126 -1.18 4.71 9.34
N ALA A 127 0.14 4.58 9.43
CA ALA A 127 1.07 4.82 8.35
C ALA A 127 1.77 3.51 7.95
N TYR A 128 2.04 3.36 6.66
CA TYR A 128 2.59 2.13 6.09
C TYR A 128 3.73 2.42 5.13
N LEU A 129 4.74 1.56 5.16
CA LEU A 129 5.80 1.50 4.15
C LEU A 129 6.01 0.04 3.75
N GLU A 130 5.55 -0.30 2.55
CA GLU A 130 5.72 -1.62 1.94
C GLU A 130 6.98 -1.66 1.08
N GLN A 131 7.69 -2.77 1.10
CA GLN A 131 8.82 -3.03 0.21
C GLN A 131 8.35 -2.99 -1.25
N SER A 132 9.07 -2.24 -2.06
CA SER A 132 8.67 -1.97 -3.43
C SER A 132 9.12 -3.05 -4.40
N THR A 133 8.19 -3.72 -5.06
CA THR A 133 8.44 -4.62 -6.19
C THR A 133 9.04 -3.92 -7.42
N ARG A 134 9.07 -2.60 -7.44
CA ARG A 134 9.62 -1.77 -8.53
C ARG A 134 11.12 -1.50 -8.37
N TYR A 135 11.68 -1.69 -7.17
CA TYR A 135 13.09 -1.42 -6.87
C TYR A 135 13.85 -2.66 -6.48
N VAL A 136 13.18 -3.62 -5.85
CA VAL A 136 13.79 -4.84 -5.34
C VAL A 136 13.38 -5.99 -6.25
N PRO A 137 14.33 -6.64 -6.94
CA PRO A 137 14.06 -7.84 -7.71
C PRO A 137 13.81 -9.03 -6.76
N TYR A 138 12.93 -9.92 -7.17
CA TYR A 138 12.60 -11.14 -6.43
C TYR A 138 13.36 -12.32 -7.06
N THR A 139 14.69 -12.24 -7.05
CA THR A 139 15.60 -13.25 -7.65
C THR A 139 16.36 -14.09 -6.64
N ASP A 140 16.26 -13.75 -5.35
CA ASP A 140 16.92 -14.48 -4.27
C ASP A 140 16.15 -15.74 -3.89
N ARG A 141 16.89 -16.80 -3.57
CA ARG A 141 16.36 -18.08 -3.09
C ARG A 141 16.95 -18.41 -1.71
N PRO A 142 16.49 -17.76 -0.62
CA PRO A 142 16.94 -18.12 0.71
C PRO A 142 16.61 -19.59 1.00
N ASN A 143 17.59 -20.35 1.48
CA ASN A 143 17.47 -21.79 1.69
C ASN A 143 17.01 -22.59 0.45
N GLY A 144 17.36 -22.11 -0.76
CA GLY A 144 17.05 -22.75 -2.03
C GLY A 144 15.60 -22.59 -2.51
N ARG A 145 14.79 -21.75 -1.87
CA ARG A 145 13.37 -21.55 -2.20
C ARG A 145 13.08 -20.11 -2.59
N TRP A 146 12.13 -19.92 -3.51
CA TRP A 146 11.62 -18.61 -3.85
C TRP A 146 10.88 -17.96 -2.67
N LYS A 147 10.84 -16.62 -2.63
CA LYS A 147 10.22 -15.83 -1.57
C LYS A 147 8.70 -15.72 -1.76
N TYR A 148 7.96 -16.78 -1.46
CA TYR A 148 6.50 -16.77 -1.41
C TYR A 148 5.96 -17.55 -0.20
N HIS A 149 4.79 -17.16 0.23
CA HIS A 149 4.05 -17.84 1.31
C HIS A 149 3.36 -19.09 0.77
N VAL A 150 3.46 -20.20 1.48
CA VAL A 150 2.71 -21.43 1.21
C VAL A 150 1.59 -21.53 2.25
N PRO A 151 0.31 -21.41 1.85
CA PRO A 151 -0.80 -21.40 2.78
C PRO A 151 -0.88 -22.71 3.58
N ALA A 152 -1.03 -22.61 4.90
CA ALA A 152 -1.18 -23.77 5.75
C ALA A 152 -2.48 -24.54 5.47
N GLU A 153 -3.46 -23.87 4.90
CA GLU A 153 -4.74 -24.44 4.44
C GLU A 153 -4.56 -25.55 3.40
N LEU A 154 -3.44 -25.56 2.67
CA LEU A 154 -3.13 -26.62 1.71
C LEU A 154 -2.81 -27.96 2.39
N GLY A 155 -2.38 -27.95 3.65
CA GLY A 155 -2.04 -29.17 4.38
C GLY A 155 -1.05 -30.06 3.63
N GLY A 156 -1.30 -31.38 3.65
CA GLY A 156 -0.57 -32.39 2.88
C GLY A 156 -1.24 -32.79 1.57
N SER A 157 -2.18 -31.99 1.05
CA SER A 157 -2.95 -32.33 -0.15
C SER A 157 -2.09 -32.32 -1.42
N PRO A 158 -2.48 -33.04 -2.49
CA PRO A 158 -1.81 -32.97 -3.80
C PRO A 158 -1.78 -31.56 -4.40
N ILE A 159 -2.74 -30.69 -4.03
CA ILE A 159 -2.80 -29.30 -4.47
C ILE A 159 -1.57 -28.52 -4.00
N ARG A 160 -0.99 -28.87 -2.83
CA ARG A 160 0.23 -28.25 -2.33
C ARG A 160 1.41 -28.40 -3.30
N ALA A 161 1.60 -29.58 -3.86
CA ALA A 161 2.67 -29.82 -4.83
C ALA A 161 2.45 -28.98 -6.11
N ARG A 162 1.21 -28.95 -6.61
CA ARG A 162 0.82 -28.12 -7.76
C ARG A 162 1.00 -26.62 -7.47
N PHE A 163 0.66 -26.17 -6.27
CA PHE A 163 0.86 -24.78 -5.82
C PHE A 163 2.35 -24.41 -5.92
N ILE A 164 3.22 -25.24 -5.33
CA ILE A 164 4.68 -25.01 -5.33
C ILE A 164 5.20 -24.98 -6.77
N ASP A 165 4.89 -25.98 -7.60
CA ASP A 165 5.32 -26.04 -9.01
C ASP A 165 4.89 -24.82 -9.82
N THR A 166 3.62 -24.39 -9.66
CA THR A 166 3.09 -23.22 -10.37
C THR A 166 3.81 -21.94 -9.96
N LEU A 167 4.05 -21.74 -8.66
CA LEU A 167 4.70 -20.53 -8.19
C LEU A 167 6.20 -20.53 -8.51
N ASP A 168 6.88 -21.66 -8.38
CA ASP A 168 8.29 -21.79 -8.77
C ASP A 168 8.46 -21.44 -10.26
N ARG A 169 7.59 -21.97 -11.13
CA ARG A 169 7.62 -21.65 -12.56
C ARG A 169 7.40 -20.15 -12.83
N ALA A 170 6.49 -19.50 -12.11
CA ALA A 170 6.25 -18.07 -12.23
C ALA A 170 7.48 -17.24 -11.86
N PHE A 171 8.14 -17.58 -10.73
CA PHE A 171 9.37 -16.91 -10.31
C PHE A 171 10.56 -17.19 -11.22
N ASP A 172 10.72 -18.43 -11.72
CA ASP A 172 11.76 -18.79 -12.68
C ASP A 172 11.61 -17.97 -13.98
N THR A 173 10.38 -17.85 -14.47
CA THR A 173 10.08 -17.05 -15.67
C THR A 173 10.37 -15.58 -15.41
N TYR A 174 9.91 -15.02 -14.28
CA TYR A 174 10.20 -13.65 -13.88
C TYR A 174 11.71 -13.37 -13.84
N ALA A 175 12.48 -14.21 -13.15
CA ALA A 175 13.91 -13.99 -12.97
C ALA A 175 14.68 -14.09 -14.30
N ARG A 176 14.33 -15.05 -15.15
CA ARG A 176 14.96 -15.27 -16.44
C ARG A 176 14.75 -14.13 -17.42
N TRP A 177 13.58 -13.49 -17.39
CA TRP A 177 13.25 -12.40 -18.32
C TRP A 177 13.81 -11.04 -17.94
N ILE A 178 14.30 -10.84 -16.71
CA ILE A 178 14.87 -9.54 -16.30
C ILE A 178 16.02 -9.09 -17.22
N PRO A 179 17.08 -9.88 -17.47
CA PRO A 179 18.19 -9.43 -18.34
C PRO A 179 17.73 -9.15 -19.77
N THR A 180 16.80 -9.96 -20.30
CA THR A 180 16.29 -9.79 -21.67
C THR A 180 15.51 -8.49 -21.81
N LEU A 181 14.64 -8.17 -20.86
CA LEU A 181 13.92 -6.89 -20.87
C LEU A 181 14.82 -5.68 -20.59
N GLU A 182 15.84 -5.82 -19.73
CA GLU A 182 16.83 -4.76 -19.58
C GLU A 182 17.55 -4.48 -20.91
N SER A 183 17.93 -5.51 -21.66
CA SER A 183 18.55 -5.38 -23.00
C SER A 183 17.58 -4.74 -24.00
N HIS A 184 16.33 -5.21 -24.05
CA HIS A 184 15.29 -4.65 -24.89
C HIS A 184 15.09 -3.15 -24.64
N PHE A 185 14.97 -2.76 -23.36
CA PHE A 185 14.78 -1.35 -23.02
C PHE A 185 16.03 -0.49 -23.26
N ARG A 186 17.25 -1.04 -23.15
CA ARG A 186 18.48 -0.32 -23.54
C ARG A 186 18.50 -0.03 -25.05
N THR A 187 18.00 -0.94 -25.86
CA THR A 187 17.87 -0.74 -27.31
C THR A 187 16.78 0.29 -27.62
N LYS A 188 15.62 0.18 -26.98
CA LYS A 188 14.47 1.06 -27.20
C LYS A 188 14.72 2.51 -26.68
N TYR A 189 15.44 2.65 -25.59
CA TYR A 189 15.74 3.92 -24.92
C TYR A 189 17.25 4.09 -24.70
N PRO A 190 18.03 4.43 -25.74
CA PRO A 190 19.47 4.58 -25.62
C PRO A 190 19.85 5.65 -24.61
N LYS A 191 20.98 5.43 -23.92
CA LYS A 191 21.51 6.35 -22.92
C LYS A 191 21.88 7.70 -23.54
N SER A 192 21.41 8.80 -22.96
CA SER A 192 21.90 10.13 -23.31
C SER A 192 23.35 10.32 -22.81
N PRO A 193 24.19 11.08 -23.55
CA PRO A 193 25.54 11.43 -23.06
C PRO A 193 25.54 12.14 -21.70
N GLU A 194 24.47 12.85 -21.36
CA GLU A 194 24.30 13.58 -20.09
C GLU A 194 23.94 12.68 -18.91
N ASP A 195 23.49 11.45 -19.16
CA ASP A 195 23.05 10.53 -18.11
C ASP A 195 24.25 9.78 -17.51
N SER A 196 24.33 9.73 -16.17
CA SER A 196 25.29 8.86 -15.53
C SER A 196 24.92 7.38 -15.74
N GLU A 197 25.94 6.52 -15.83
CA GLU A 197 25.73 5.06 -16.05
C GLU A 197 24.93 4.44 -14.90
N GLY A 198 25.17 4.87 -13.67
CA GLY A 198 24.47 4.38 -12.49
C GLY A 198 22.99 4.70 -12.50
N MET A 199 22.64 5.96 -12.81
CA MET A 199 21.26 6.43 -12.91
C MET A 199 20.52 5.73 -14.06
N TYR A 200 21.10 5.71 -15.26
CA TYR A 200 20.51 5.06 -16.44
C TYR A 200 20.23 3.58 -16.18
N ARG A 201 21.22 2.83 -15.66
CA ARG A 201 21.06 1.42 -15.29
C ARG A 201 19.91 1.21 -14.29
N SER A 202 19.80 2.08 -13.28
CA SER A 202 18.71 2.00 -12.29
C SER A 202 17.34 2.21 -12.91
N VAL A 203 17.20 3.16 -13.84
CA VAL A 203 15.93 3.46 -14.54
C VAL A 203 15.52 2.29 -15.46
N ILE A 204 16.45 1.77 -16.25
CA ILE A 204 16.19 0.61 -17.13
C ILE A 204 15.78 -0.62 -16.32
N ARG A 205 16.49 -0.92 -15.23
CA ARG A 205 16.15 -2.03 -14.34
C ARG A 205 14.78 -1.86 -13.72
N ALA A 206 14.44 -0.66 -13.25
CA ALA A 206 13.12 -0.38 -12.70
C ALA A 206 12.01 -0.58 -13.74
N LYS A 207 12.23 -0.19 -15.00
CA LYS A 207 11.28 -0.42 -16.10
C LYS A 207 11.08 -1.92 -16.37
N ALA A 208 12.16 -2.71 -16.38
CA ALA A 208 12.07 -4.16 -16.55
C ALA A 208 11.31 -4.83 -15.40
N LEU A 209 11.59 -4.45 -14.14
CA LEU A 209 10.89 -4.98 -12.97
C LEU A 209 9.40 -4.59 -12.96
N ASP A 210 9.08 -3.33 -13.32
CA ASP A 210 7.69 -2.86 -13.43
C ASP A 210 6.90 -3.65 -14.49
N THR A 211 7.54 -3.98 -15.62
CA THR A 211 6.93 -4.76 -16.68
C THR A 211 6.67 -6.21 -16.24
N LEU A 212 7.64 -6.84 -15.56
CA LEU A 212 7.58 -8.25 -15.18
C LEU A 212 6.81 -8.52 -13.89
N ARG A 213 6.55 -7.52 -13.05
CA ARG A 213 5.91 -7.74 -11.74
C ARG A 213 4.57 -8.47 -11.82
N GLY A 214 3.91 -8.41 -12.99
CA GLY A 214 2.66 -9.12 -13.24
C GLY A 214 2.78 -10.64 -13.16
N LEU A 215 3.99 -11.21 -13.35
CA LEU A 215 4.27 -12.65 -13.19
C LEU A 215 4.36 -13.09 -11.72
N LEU A 216 4.61 -12.17 -10.79
CA LEU A 216 4.73 -12.50 -9.37
C LEU A 216 3.35 -12.84 -8.80
N PRO A 217 3.19 -13.97 -8.09
CA PRO A 217 1.92 -14.33 -7.45
C PRO A 217 1.63 -13.46 -6.23
N ALA A 218 0.36 -13.35 -5.83
CA ALA A 218 -0.04 -12.63 -4.63
C ALA A 218 0.53 -13.26 -3.33
N ALA A 219 0.97 -14.51 -3.39
CA ALA A 219 1.75 -15.15 -2.32
C ALA A 219 3.17 -14.58 -2.16
N THR A 220 3.69 -13.80 -3.13
CA THR A 220 5.04 -13.19 -3.04
C THR A 220 5.21 -12.47 -1.72
N GLN A 221 6.29 -12.78 -1.01
CA GLN A 221 6.58 -12.21 0.30
C GLN A 221 7.14 -10.80 0.16
N SER A 222 6.64 -9.89 0.98
CA SER A 222 7.07 -8.50 1.08
C SER A 222 7.37 -8.16 2.54
N ASN A 223 7.92 -6.99 2.78
CA ASN A 223 8.17 -6.46 4.11
C ASN A 223 7.36 -5.17 4.30
N VAL A 224 6.74 -5.02 5.45
CA VAL A 224 5.90 -3.85 5.78
C VAL A 224 6.34 -3.25 7.11
N GLY A 225 6.65 -1.96 7.08
CA GLY A 225 6.76 -1.13 8.27
C GLY A 225 5.43 -0.45 8.57
N LEU A 226 4.98 -0.53 9.83
CA LEU A 226 3.74 0.07 10.31
C LEU A 226 4.04 1.06 11.44
N PHE A 227 3.31 2.17 11.43
CA PHE A 227 3.23 3.08 12.56
C PHE A 227 1.76 3.36 12.87
N GLY A 228 1.36 3.20 14.12
CA GLY A 228 -0.02 3.43 14.54
C GLY A 228 -0.17 3.65 16.03
N THR A 229 -1.34 4.16 16.40
CA THR A 229 -1.75 4.31 17.81
C THR A 229 -2.27 3.00 18.37
N GLY A 230 -2.40 2.89 19.70
CA GLY A 230 -2.98 1.71 20.35
C GLY A 230 -4.39 1.38 19.82
N GLN A 231 -5.25 2.40 19.63
CA GLN A 231 -6.58 2.23 19.05
C GLN A 231 -6.52 1.67 17.60
N ALA A 232 -5.59 2.16 16.79
CA ALA A 232 -5.43 1.69 15.42
C ALA A 232 -4.96 0.23 15.38
N TYR A 233 -4.01 -0.13 16.25
CA TYR A 233 -3.56 -1.53 16.38
C TYR A 233 -4.65 -2.45 16.94
N GLU A 234 -5.41 -2.03 17.97
CA GLU A 234 -6.55 -2.80 18.47
C GLU A 234 -7.52 -3.12 17.32
N SER A 235 -7.95 -2.11 16.58
CA SER A 235 -8.87 -2.28 15.44
C SER A 235 -8.31 -3.18 14.35
N LEU A 236 -7.00 -3.11 14.06
CA LEU A 236 -6.34 -3.98 13.09
C LEU A 236 -6.31 -5.43 13.59
N LEU A 237 -5.89 -5.65 14.83
CA LEU A 237 -5.77 -6.98 15.42
C LEU A 237 -7.11 -7.72 15.50
N LEU A 238 -8.21 -7.02 15.87
CA LEU A 238 -9.55 -7.61 15.87
C LEU A 238 -9.95 -8.11 14.47
N ARG A 239 -9.68 -7.33 13.42
CA ARG A 239 -9.91 -7.75 12.03
C ARG A 239 -9.03 -8.93 11.62
N MET A 240 -7.75 -8.92 12.03
CA MET A 240 -6.81 -10.01 11.73
C MET A 240 -7.23 -11.31 12.40
N PHE A 241 -7.63 -11.30 13.67
CA PHE A 241 -8.08 -12.49 14.38
C PHE A 241 -9.41 -13.04 13.84
N ALA A 242 -10.27 -12.17 13.31
CA ALA A 242 -11.52 -12.57 12.64
C ALA A 242 -11.32 -13.04 11.19
N HIS A 243 -10.11 -12.97 10.63
CA HIS A 243 -9.85 -13.25 9.21
C HIS A 243 -9.87 -14.75 8.90
N PRO A 244 -10.38 -15.21 7.71
CA PRO A 244 -10.44 -16.62 7.36
C PRO A 244 -9.04 -17.25 7.16
N LEU A 245 -8.05 -16.48 6.68
CA LEU A 245 -6.71 -16.98 6.38
C LEU A 245 -5.87 -17.16 7.65
N GLN A 246 -5.19 -18.31 7.76
CA GLN A 246 -4.34 -18.62 8.91
C GLN A 246 -3.09 -17.72 8.97
N GLU A 247 -2.50 -17.34 7.83
CA GLU A 247 -1.39 -16.39 7.79
C GLU A 247 -1.76 -15.08 8.50
N VAL A 248 -2.95 -14.55 8.23
CA VAL A 248 -3.42 -13.29 8.81
C VAL A 248 -3.59 -13.41 10.32
N ARG A 249 -4.25 -14.49 10.80
CA ARG A 249 -4.43 -14.72 12.24
C ARG A 249 -3.11 -14.95 12.96
N GLY A 250 -2.21 -15.73 12.34
CA GLY A 250 -0.89 -16.02 12.90
C GLY A 250 -0.01 -14.77 13.05
N HIS A 251 0.00 -13.90 12.05
CA HIS A 251 0.70 -12.61 12.15
C HIS A 251 0.03 -11.67 13.16
N GLY A 252 -1.29 -11.70 13.28
CA GLY A 252 -2.01 -10.97 14.33
C GLY A 252 -1.53 -11.35 15.73
N ALA A 253 -1.32 -12.65 16.00
CA ALA A 253 -0.77 -13.13 17.27
C ALA A 253 0.66 -12.62 17.50
N LEU A 254 1.55 -12.77 16.51
CA LEU A 254 2.93 -12.24 16.60
C LEU A 254 2.96 -10.73 16.84
N MET A 255 2.10 -9.98 16.15
CA MET A 255 2.00 -8.53 16.33
C MET A 255 1.53 -8.16 17.73
N LEU A 256 0.52 -8.85 18.28
CA LEU A 256 0.02 -8.59 19.62
C LEU A 256 1.09 -8.83 20.68
N ASP A 257 1.86 -9.92 20.55
CA ASP A 257 2.96 -10.25 21.46
C ASP A 257 4.04 -9.16 21.48
N GLU A 258 4.44 -8.65 20.30
CA GLU A 258 5.47 -7.62 20.22
C GLU A 258 4.99 -6.23 20.65
N LEU A 259 3.77 -5.88 20.28
CA LEU A 259 3.16 -4.60 20.66
C LEU A 259 2.93 -4.50 22.17
N ARG A 260 2.61 -5.60 22.84
CA ARG A 260 2.48 -5.64 24.31
C ARG A 260 3.78 -5.37 25.04
N GLN A 261 4.94 -5.51 24.40
CA GLN A 261 6.22 -5.12 25.00
C GLN A 261 6.45 -3.59 24.95
N ILE A 262 5.70 -2.86 24.12
CA ILE A 262 5.86 -1.41 23.90
C ILE A 262 4.69 -0.61 24.48
N ILE A 263 3.45 -1.05 24.22
CA ILE A 263 2.22 -0.34 24.57
C ILE A 263 1.20 -1.28 25.24
N PRO A 264 1.59 -2.02 26.32
CA PRO A 264 0.76 -3.06 26.91
C PRO A 264 -0.62 -2.58 27.37
N ALA A 265 -0.69 -1.43 28.02
CA ALA A 265 -1.92 -0.89 28.58
C ALA A 265 -3.01 -0.67 27.52
N PHE A 266 -2.62 -0.28 26.30
CA PHE A 266 -3.55 0.01 25.19
C PHE A 266 -4.12 -1.24 24.49
N LEU A 267 -3.55 -2.42 24.74
CA LEU A 267 -3.91 -3.68 24.04
C LEU A 267 -4.42 -4.76 25.00
N THR A 268 -4.75 -4.40 26.22
CA THR A 268 -5.26 -5.35 27.22
C THR A 268 -6.58 -5.98 26.83
N ARG A 269 -7.42 -5.27 26.06
CA ARG A 269 -8.77 -5.70 25.69
C ARG A 269 -8.83 -6.65 24.50
N VAL A 270 -7.79 -6.71 23.66
CA VAL A 270 -7.82 -7.36 22.34
C VAL A 270 -8.25 -8.82 22.40
N ASP A 271 -7.76 -9.61 23.34
CA ASP A 271 -8.02 -11.03 23.47
C ASP A 271 -8.89 -11.39 24.68
N GLN A 272 -9.38 -10.39 25.44
CA GLN A 272 -10.32 -10.65 26.52
C GLN A 272 -11.64 -11.20 25.98
N PRO A 273 -12.13 -12.36 26.48
CA PRO A 273 -13.31 -13.03 25.92
C PRO A 273 -14.56 -12.16 25.85
N ASN A 274 -14.78 -11.30 26.84
CA ASN A 274 -15.95 -10.43 26.97
C ASN A 274 -15.75 -9.03 26.33
N ARG A 275 -14.60 -8.76 25.73
CA ARG A 275 -14.26 -7.51 25.05
C ARG A 275 -13.86 -7.78 23.60
N GLY A 276 -12.57 -7.82 23.28
CA GLY A 276 -12.06 -8.09 21.93
C GLY A 276 -12.51 -9.46 21.39
N GLY A 277 -12.59 -10.50 22.24
CA GLY A 277 -13.11 -11.81 21.85
C GLY A 277 -14.53 -11.75 21.27
N ARG A 278 -15.44 -10.95 21.88
CA ARG A 278 -16.78 -10.71 21.31
C ARG A 278 -16.72 -9.95 19.99
N GLY A 279 -15.81 -8.97 19.87
CA GLY A 279 -15.60 -8.22 18.63
C GLY A 279 -15.12 -9.13 17.49
N ILE A 280 -14.19 -10.04 17.77
CA ILE A 280 -13.69 -11.03 16.81
C ILE A 280 -14.83 -11.94 16.34
N LEU A 281 -15.64 -12.48 17.27
CA LEU A 281 -16.80 -13.30 16.94
C LEU A 281 -17.82 -12.51 16.10
N TYR A 282 -18.16 -11.29 16.52
CA TYR A 282 -19.06 -10.42 15.77
C TYR A 282 -18.60 -10.25 14.31
N LEU A 283 -17.33 -9.91 14.09
CA LEU A 283 -16.80 -9.69 12.73
C LEU A 283 -16.83 -10.99 11.90
N SER A 284 -16.45 -12.12 12.48
CA SER A 284 -16.42 -13.40 11.77
C SER A 284 -17.82 -13.93 11.46
N ASP A 285 -18.75 -13.82 12.42
CA ASP A 285 -20.12 -14.31 12.27
C ASP A 285 -20.92 -13.45 11.29
N THR A 286 -20.80 -12.12 11.40
CA THR A 286 -21.44 -11.18 10.47
C THR A 286 -20.99 -11.44 9.04
N ARG A 287 -19.66 -11.61 8.82
CA ARG A 287 -19.16 -11.95 7.48
C ARG A 287 -19.73 -13.26 6.97
N ARG A 288 -19.76 -14.31 7.78
CA ARG A 288 -20.27 -15.64 7.41
C ARG A 288 -21.75 -15.59 7.09
N ALA A 289 -22.54 -14.93 7.95
CA ALA A 289 -23.98 -14.74 7.74
C ALA A 289 -24.27 -13.97 6.47
N PHE A 290 -23.55 -12.87 6.23
CA PHE A 290 -23.73 -12.07 5.02
C PHE A 290 -23.38 -12.88 3.75
N HIS A 291 -22.26 -13.59 3.71
CA HIS A 291 -21.89 -14.42 2.56
C HIS A 291 -22.89 -15.53 2.27
N SER A 292 -23.48 -16.13 3.32
CA SER A 292 -24.52 -17.16 3.19
C SER A 292 -25.79 -16.61 2.52
N LEU A 293 -26.17 -15.37 2.83
CA LEU A 293 -27.35 -14.72 2.26
C LEU A 293 -27.05 -14.12 0.87
N ALA A 294 -25.87 -13.53 0.69
CA ALA A 294 -25.51 -12.87 -0.58
C ALA A 294 -25.29 -13.88 -1.72
N GLY A 295 -24.72 -15.06 -1.42
CA GLY A 295 -24.40 -16.07 -2.43
C GLY A 295 -25.59 -16.44 -3.34
N PRO A 296 -26.77 -16.81 -2.82
CA PRO A 296 -27.95 -17.09 -3.64
C PRO A 296 -28.46 -15.88 -4.44
N ILE A 297 -28.27 -14.65 -3.94
CA ILE A 297 -28.77 -13.43 -4.60
C ILE A 297 -27.95 -13.10 -5.84
N VAL A 298 -26.62 -13.21 -5.76
CA VAL A 298 -25.72 -12.84 -6.86
C VAL A 298 -25.18 -14.03 -7.65
N GLY A 299 -25.45 -15.26 -7.18
CA GLY A 299 -24.98 -16.47 -7.82
C GLY A 299 -25.58 -16.68 -9.20
N GLY A 300 -24.75 -17.00 -10.19
CA GLY A 300 -25.16 -17.23 -11.58
C GLY A 300 -25.40 -15.95 -12.39
N ILE A 301 -25.18 -14.77 -11.81
CA ILE A 301 -25.22 -13.51 -12.58
C ILE A 301 -23.82 -13.28 -13.18
N GLU A 302 -23.77 -13.19 -14.51
CA GLU A 302 -22.53 -12.88 -15.20
C GLU A 302 -22.24 -11.37 -15.11
N PRO A 303 -20.98 -10.98 -14.83
CA PRO A 303 -20.59 -9.57 -14.76
C PRO A 303 -20.73 -8.90 -16.12
N GLU A 304 -21.41 -7.77 -16.19
CA GLU A 304 -21.42 -6.94 -17.39
C GLU A 304 -20.05 -6.36 -17.69
N GLY A 305 -19.69 -6.27 -18.99
CA GLY A 305 -18.48 -5.57 -19.44
C GLY A 305 -18.59 -4.08 -19.12
N ARG A 306 -17.57 -3.53 -18.46
CA ARG A 306 -17.44 -2.10 -18.13
C ARG A 306 -16.06 -1.59 -18.50
N ALA A 307 -15.93 -0.27 -18.65
CA ALA A 307 -14.64 0.39 -18.79
C ALA A 307 -13.74 0.12 -17.56
N GLU A 308 -12.42 0.28 -17.73
CA GLU A 308 -11.46 0.13 -16.63
C GLU A 308 -11.80 1.03 -15.42
N VAL A 309 -12.39 2.21 -15.67
CA VAL A 309 -12.88 3.16 -14.66
C VAL A 309 -14.27 3.61 -15.04
N THR A 310 -15.23 3.45 -14.15
CA THR A 310 -16.59 3.93 -14.30
C THR A 310 -16.96 4.81 -13.11
N LEU A 311 -17.38 6.05 -13.34
CA LEU A 311 -17.96 6.90 -12.31
C LEU A 311 -19.41 6.45 -12.09
N THR A 312 -19.68 5.79 -10.96
CA THR A 312 -20.96 5.14 -10.67
C THR A 312 -21.88 5.97 -9.80
N ASP A 313 -21.31 6.91 -9.03
CA ASP A 313 -22.11 7.82 -8.19
C ASP A 313 -21.38 9.16 -8.05
N PHE A 314 -22.15 10.24 -8.12
CA PHE A 314 -21.72 11.61 -7.91
C PHE A 314 -22.93 12.50 -7.64
N ASP A 315 -22.70 13.66 -7.06
CA ASP A 315 -23.75 14.63 -6.77
C ASP A 315 -23.89 15.63 -7.93
N PRO A 316 -25.00 15.68 -8.66
CA PRO A 316 -25.19 16.65 -9.75
C PRO A 316 -25.01 18.12 -9.35
N ASP A 317 -25.31 18.45 -8.08
CA ASP A 317 -25.13 19.78 -7.50
C ASP A 317 -23.73 19.98 -6.87
N GLY A 318 -22.75 19.13 -7.15
CA GLY A 318 -21.46 19.09 -6.45
C GLY A 318 -20.72 20.43 -6.42
N GLU A 319 -20.60 21.12 -7.54
CA GLU A 319 -19.94 22.44 -7.58
C GLU A 319 -20.73 23.49 -6.78
N VAL A 320 -22.05 23.47 -6.85
CA VAL A 320 -22.93 24.36 -6.07
C VAL A 320 -22.73 24.13 -4.57
N LYS A 321 -22.64 22.88 -4.14
CA LYS A 321 -22.40 22.50 -2.73
C LYS A 321 -21.02 22.95 -2.25
N VAL A 322 -19.98 22.83 -3.09
CA VAL A 322 -18.64 23.31 -2.75
C VAL A 322 -18.64 24.83 -2.59
N ILE A 323 -19.34 25.58 -3.45
CA ILE A 323 -19.47 27.03 -3.34
C ILE A 323 -20.20 27.43 -2.06
N ALA A 324 -21.34 26.81 -1.76
CA ALA A 324 -22.07 27.07 -0.52
C ALA A 324 -21.19 26.82 0.72
N ALA A 325 -20.45 25.72 0.73
CA ALA A 325 -19.53 25.39 1.81
C ALA A 325 -18.32 26.37 1.90
N ALA A 326 -17.84 26.89 0.79
CA ALA A 326 -16.79 27.92 0.79
C ALA A 326 -17.30 29.25 1.36
N LEU A 327 -18.53 29.65 1.03
CA LEU A 327 -19.19 30.85 1.54
C LEU A 327 -19.53 30.74 3.03
N TYR A 328 -19.70 29.53 3.56
CA TYR A 328 -20.09 29.29 4.96
C TYR A 328 -19.11 29.93 5.95
N ALA A 329 -17.81 29.79 5.70
CA ALA A 329 -16.79 30.40 6.55
C ALA A 329 -16.66 31.93 6.39
N ALA A 330 -17.25 32.51 5.34
CA ALA A 330 -17.16 33.93 5.01
C ALA A 330 -18.44 34.72 5.34
N SER A 331 -19.48 34.05 5.92
CA SER A 331 -20.76 34.70 6.18
C SER A 331 -21.44 34.15 7.44
N PRO A 332 -22.38 34.90 8.06
CA PRO A 332 -23.19 34.40 9.17
C PRO A 332 -24.46 33.66 8.72
N LEU A 333 -24.62 33.38 7.42
CA LEU A 333 -25.83 32.78 6.86
C LEU A 333 -25.85 31.26 7.09
N PRO A 334 -27.02 30.66 7.38
CA PRO A 334 -27.15 29.21 7.49
C PRO A 334 -26.98 28.50 6.14
N ASP A 335 -26.64 27.20 6.17
CA ASP A 335 -26.26 26.38 5.02
C ASP A 335 -27.31 26.35 3.90
N ASP A 336 -28.58 26.27 4.23
CA ASP A 336 -29.71 26.25 3.29
C ASP A 336 -29.85 27.57 2.51
N GLN A 337 -29.63 28.72 3.17
CA GLN A 337 -29.61 30.03 2.50
C GLN A 337 -28.42 30.14 1.57
N LEU A 338 -27.23 29.67 1.97
CA LEU A 338 -26.02 29.65 1.13
C LEU A 338 -26.19 28.72 -0.08
N MET A 339 -26.85 27.60 0.09
CA MET A 339 -27.22 26.72 -1.02
C MET A 339 -28.18 27.40 -2.00
N ALA A 340 -29.19 28.12 -1.50
CA ALA A 340 -30.10 28.88 -2.35
C ALA A 340 -29.39 30.02 -3.10
N ILE A 341 -28.44 30.67 -2.48
CA ILE A 341 -27.58 31.69 -3.11
C ILE A 341 -26.71 31.04 -4.20
N ALA A 342 -25.99 29.97 -3.87
CA ALA A 342 -25.07 29.29 -4.80
C ALA A 342 -25.81 28.77 -6.05
N ARG A 343 -27.05 28.28 -5.91
CA ARG A 343 -27.90 27.86 -7.05
C ARG A 343 -28.27 29.00 -7.99
N ARG A 344 -28.42 30.22 -7.48
CA ARG A 344 -28.83 31.40 -8.26
C ARG A 344 -27.64 32.10 -8.94
N LEU A 345 -26.42 31.79 -8.57
CA LEU A 345 -25.23 32.35 -9.21
C LEU A 345 -25.16 31.93 -10.69
N SER A 346 -24.65 32.84 -11.53
CA SER A 346 -24.30 32.50 -12.91
C SER A 346 -23.20 31.44 -12.97
N ALA A 347 -23.05 30.77 -14.10
CA ALA A 347 -21.96 29.83 -14.31
C ALA A 347 -20.58 30.50 -14.13
N ASP A 348 -20.42 31.72 -14.65
CA ASP A 348 -19.17 32.49 -14.55
C ASP A 348 -18.86 32.88 -13.11
N ASP A 349 -19.84 33.30 -12.31
CA ASP A 349 -19.65 33.63 -10.90
C ASP A 349 -19.27 32.39 -10.09
N ARG A 350 -19.87 31.23 -10.39
CA ARG A 350 -19.49 29.95 -9.75
C ARG A 350 -18.04 29.60 -10.03
N VAL A 351 -17.62 29.69 -11.28
CA VAL A 351 -16.23 29.42 -11.67
C VAL A 351 -15.26 30.42 -11.02
N ALA A 352 -15.63 31.72 -10.98
CA ALA A 352 -14.83 32.76 -10.34
C ALA A 352 -14.66 32.48 -8.83
N LEU A 353 -15.74 32.12 -8.12
CA LEU A 353 -15.69 31.78 -6.70
C LEU A 353 -14.86 30.53 -6.42
N LEU A 354 -15.01 29.46 -7.21
CA LEU A 354 -14.20 28.25 -7.07
C LEU A 354 -12.72 28.54 -7.32
N ARG A 355 -12.38 29.30 -8.36
CA ARG A 355 -10.99 29.72 -8.63
C ARG A 355 -10.42 30.57 -7.50
N ALA A 356 -11.19 31.49 -6.95
CA ALA A 356 -10.76 32.31 -5.82
C ALA A 356 -10.51 31.44 -4.57
N TYR A 357 -11.39 30.47 -4.29
CA TYR A 357 -11.25 29.57 -3.15
C TYR A 357 -10.05 28.60 -3.28
N VAL A 358 -9.75 28.13 -4.49
CA VAL A 358 -8.58 27.30 -4.78
C VAL A 358 -7.29 28.11 -4.71
N GLY A 359 -7.32 29.36 -5.15
CA GLY A 359 -6.18 30.26 -5.20
C GLY A 359 -5.10 29.81 -6.20
N GLN A 360 -3.95 30.46 -6.13
CA GLN A 360 -2.79 30.10 -6.96
C GLN A 360 -2.00 28.96 -6.30
N ARG A 361 -1.95 27.82 -6.95
CA ARG A 361 -1.26 26.61 -6.46
C ARG A 361 0.12 26.50 -7.13
N ALA A 362 1.20 26.64 -6.35
CA ALA A 362 2.57 26.49 -6.85
C ALA A 362 3.02 25.01 -6.92
N ASN A 363 2.34 24.11 -6.23
CA ASN A 363 2.58 22.66 -6.27
C ASN A 363 1.36 21.89 -5.74
N ARG A 364 1.33 20.57 -5.96
CA ARG A 364 0.22 19.69 -5.54
C ARG A 364 -0.04 19.62 -4.03
N ARG A 365 0.90 20.10 -3.18
CA ARG A 365 0.71 20.14 -1.72
C ARG A 365 -0.09 21.37 -1.26
N HIS A 366 -0.21 22.39 -2.12
CA HIS A 366 -1.15 23.50 -1.91
C HIS A 366 -2.56 22.98 -2.22
N ARG A 367 -3.28 22.56 -1.21
CA ARG A 367 -4.63 22.00 -1.36
C ARG A 367 -5.68 23.04 -1.02
N PRO A 368 -6.83 23.08 -1.73
CA PRO A 368 -7.94 23.95 -1.36
C PRO A 368 -8.48 23.57 0.03
N GLY A 369 -9.26 24.46 0.60
CA GLY A 369 -9.89 24.26 1.90
C GLY A 369 -10.92 23.13 1.91
N ARG A 370 -11.52 22.90 3.08
CA ARG A 370 -12.42 21.76 3.34
C ARG A 370 -13.76 21.83 2.63
N ALA A 371 -14.12 22.96 2.01
CA ALA A 371 -15.33 23.06 1.18
C ALA A 371 -15.38 21.99 0.07
N PHE A 372 -14.21 21.60 -0.48
CA PHE A 372 -14.09 20.52 -1.46
C PHE A 372 -14.44 19.12 -0.88
N GLU A 373 -14.62 18.98 0.43
CA GLU A 373 -15.11 17.76 1.05
C GLU A 373 -16.65 17.62 0.99
N ARG A 374 -17.38 18.67 0.51
CA ARG A 374 -18.84 18.69 0.45
C ARG A 374 -19.44 17.87 -0.72
N THR A 375 -18.65 17.49 -1.71
CA THR A 375 -19.07 16.62 -2.81
C THR A 375 -18.15 15.42 -2.92
N SER A 376 -18.69 14.28 -3.38
CA SER A 376 -17.98 13.02 -3.48
C SER A 376 -18.17 12.36 -4.84
N TYR A 377 -17.25 11.43 -5.16
CA TYR A 377 -17.25 10.63 -6.38
C TYR A 377 -17.00 9.18 -6.01
N ARG A 378 -17.80 8.26 -6.59
CA ARG A 378 -17.61 6.82 -6.46
C ARG A 378 -17.20 6.24 -7.80
N PHE A 379 -15.98 5.71 -7.85
CA PHE A 379 -15.42 5.05 -9.02
C PHE A 379 -15.41 3.54 -8.83
N ASP A 380 -16.03 2.79 -9.75
CA ASP A 380 -15.79 1.36 -9.91
C ASP A 380 -14.59 1.17 -10.84
N VAL A 381 -13.58 0.44 -10.39
CA VAL A 381 -12.29 0.27 -11.06
C VAL A 381 -12.01 -1.20 -11.27
N LEU A 382 -11.60 -1.56 -12.48
CA LEU A 382 -11.14 -2.90 -12.86
C LEU A 382 -9.74 -2.81 -13.46
N THR A 383 -8.70 -3.06 -12.66
CA THR A 383 -7.31 -2.98 -13.12
C THR A 383 -6.46 -4.11 -12.54
N ASP A 384 -5.20 -4.26 -12.98
CA ASP A 384 -4.30 -5.29 -12.46
C ASP A 384 -4.04 -5.14 -10.95
N TYR A 385 -3.81 -6.28 -10.29
CA TYR A 385 -3.58 -6.29 -8.84
C TYR A 385 -2.33 -5.49 -8.44
N GLY A 386 -1.33 -5.43 -9.31
CA GLY A 386 -0.16 -4.60 -9.08
C GLY A 386 -0.47 -3.11 -8.98
N ALA A 387 -1.40 -2.59 -9.80
CA ALA A 387 -1.87 -1.20 -9.73
C ALA A 387 -2.79 -0.97 -8.52
N PHE A 388 -3.68 -1.93 -8.21
CA PHE A 388 -4.53 -1.88 -7.02
C PHE A 388 -3.72 -1.69 -5.73
N ARG A 389 -2.60 -2.41 -5.55
CA ARG A 389 -1.72 -2.28 -4.38
C ARG A 389 -1.25 -0.85 -4.12
N ASP A 390 -1.01 -0.08 -5.18
CA ASP A 390 -0.60 1.32 -5.08
C ASP A 390 -1.79 2.25 -4.75
N LEU A 391 -2.98 1.97 -5.28
CA LEU A 391 -4.19 2.77 -5.06
C LEU A 391 -4.82 2.51 -3.70
N GLN A 392 -4.77 1.28 -3.20
CA GLN A 392 -5.33 0.90 -1.89
C GLN A 392 -4.69 1.67 -0.72
N ARG A 393 -3.45 2.14 -0.84
CA ARG A 393 -2.73 2.84 0.25
C ARG A 393 -3.22 4.27 0.53
N HIS A 394 -4.20 4.77 -0.20
CA HIS A 394 -4.89 6.01 0.14
C HIS A 394 -5.87 5.77 1.29
N ARG A 395 -5.90 6.68 2.28
CA ARG A 395 -6.59 6.46 3.57
C ARG A 395 -7.84 7.31 3.77
N LEU A 396 -7.93 8.48 3.13
CA LEU A 396 -9.04 9.42 3.31
C LEU A 396 -10.20 9.16 2.33
N LEU A 397 -10.45 7.88 2.04
CA LEU A 397 -11.50 7.42 1.16
C LEU A 397 -12.14 6.13 1.71
N THR A 398 -13.29 5.75 1.18
CA THR A 398 -13.86 4.42 1.36
C THR A 398 -13.42 3.55 0.18
N LEU A 399 -12.78 2.44 0.48
CA LEU A 399 -12.29 1.49 -0.51
C LEU A 399 -12.66 0.07 -0.09
N GLU A 400 -13.29 -0.66 -0.99
CA GLU A 400 -13.58 -2.09 -0.87
C GLU A 400 -13.23 -2.78 -2.18
N TRP A 401 -12.78 -4.02 -2.09
CA TRP A 401 -12.40 -4.82 -3.24
C TRP A 401 -13.01 -6.21 -3.21
N GLN A 402 -13.24 -6.73 -4.40
CA GLN A 402 -13.67 -8.11 -4.56
C GLN A 402 -12.49 -9.09 -4.30
N PRO A 403 -12.77 -10.33 -3.90
CA PRO A 403 -11.72 -11.34 -3.76
C PRO A 403 -10.89 -11.44 -5.04
N LEU A 404 -9.56 -11.42 -4.89
CA LEU A 404 -8.65 -11.59 -6.03
C LEU A 404 -8.88 -12.96 -6.65
N SER A 405 -9.16 -12.98 -7.95
CA SER A 405 -9.48 -14.17 -8.73
C SER A 405 -8.95 -14.06 -10.15
N THR A 406 -9.08 -15.10 -10.92
CA THR A 406 -8.69 -15.13 -12.34
C THR A 406 -9.84 -14.78 -13.30
N ARG A 407 -11.04 -14.46 -12.78
CA ARG A 407 -12.27 -14.29 -13.58
C ARG A 407 -12.32 -13.02 -14.43
N HIS A 408 -11.59 -11.98 -14.03
CA HIS A 408 -11.62 -10.69 -14.72
C HIS A 408 -10.57 -10.54 -15.83
N GLY A 409 -9.92 -11.65 -16.21
CA GLY A 409 -8.80 -11.61 -17.14
C GLY A 409 -7.57 -10.91 -16.56
N TYR A 410 -6.58 -10.67 -17.39
CA TYR A 410 -5.29 -10.11 -16.98
C TYR A 410 -4.81 -9.02 -17.94
N THR A 411 -3.77 -8.32 -17.53
CA THR A 411 -3.12 -7.28 -18.34
C THR A 411 -1.88 -7.85 -19.02
N GLU A 412 -1.73 -7.61 -20.33
CA GLU A 412 -0.53 -7.89 -21.10
C GLU A 412 0.18 -6.55 -21.40
N PRO A 413 1.33 -6.26 -20.78
CA PRO A 413 2.11 -5.08 -21.13
C PRO A 413 2.65 -5.19 -22.56
N ALA A 414 2.55 -4.14 -23.37
CA ALA A 414 3.03 -4.16 -24.76
C ALA A 414 4.51 -4.58 -24.88
N ALA A 415 5.35 -4.17 -23.94
CA ALA A 415 6.76 -4.54 -23.90
C ALA A 415 7.00 -6.07 -23.74
N ILE A 416 6.04 -6.83 -23.23
CA ILE A 416 6.11 -8.30 -23.16
C ILE A 416 6.04 -8.90 -24.57
N GLU A 417 5.13 -8.40 -25.41
CA GLU A 417 5.01 -8.81 -26.82
C GLU A 417 6.23 -8.35 -27.63
N GLU A 418 6.61 -7.07 -27.49
CA GLU A 418 7.78 -6.49 -28.15
C GLU A 418 9.08 -7.26 -27.86
N ALA A 419 9.24 -7.76 -26.65
CA ALA A 419 10.41 -8.56 -26.24
C ALA A 419 10.30 -10.05 -26.60
N GLY A 420 9.18 -10.52 -27.18
CA GLY A 420 8.95 -11.92 -27.52
C GLY A 420 8.59 -12.84 -26.34
N ALA A 421 8.22 -12.26 -25.18
CA ALA A 421 7.90 -13.01 -23.95
C ALA A 421 6.42 -13.43 -23.84
N LEU A 422 5.57 -13.05 -24.79
CA LEU A 422 4.11 -13.23 -24.71
C LEU A 422 3.67 -14.70 -24.54
N PRO A 423 4.27 -15.69 -25.22
CA PRO A 423 3.86 -17.08 -25.02
C PRO A 423 4.09 -17.57 -23.59
N GLU A 424 5.24 -17.24 -22.98
CA GLU A 424 5.54 -17.63 -21.61
C GLU A 424 4.72 -16.83 -20.58
N TRP A 425 4.44 -15.56 -20.87
CA TRP A 425 3.51 -14.77 -20.07
C TRP A 425 2.15 -15.46 -19.97
N ARG A 426 1.58 -15.84 -21.11
CA ARG A 426 0.28 -16.54 -21.17
C ARG A 426 0.32 -17.90 -20.51
N GLU A 427 1.41 -18.67 -20.68
CA GLU A 427 1.61 -19.94 -19.93
C GLU A 427 1.46 -19.73 -18.41
N ILE A 428 2.09 -18.70 -17.86
CA ILE A 428 2.00 -18.40 -16.43
C ILE A 428 0.58 -17.99 -16.03
N MET A 429 -0.11 -17.20 -16.86
CA MET A 429 -1.51 -16.85 -16.61
C MET A 429 -2.38 -18.10 -16.54
N ASP A 430 -2.26 -19.00 -17.52
CA ASP A 430 -3.06 -20.23 -17.59
C ASP A 430 -2.76 -21.17 -16.42
N ARG A 431 -1.50 -21.31 -16.01
CA ARG A 431 -1.10 -22.07 -14.81
C ARG A 431 -1.71 -21.49 -13.53
N SER A 432 -1.66 -20.17 -13.38
CA SER A 432 -2.26 -19.47 -12.24
C SER A 432 -3.78 -19.66 -12.20
N ALA A 433 -4.46 -19.55 -13.35
CA ALA A 433 -5.90 -19.80 -13.44
C ALA A 433 -6.27 -21.23 -13.08
N GLY A 434 -5.58 -22.22 -13.66
CA GLY A 434 -5.82 -23.62 -13.36
C GLY A 434 -5.53 -24.01 -11.91
N LEU A 435 -4.56 -23.35 -11.25
CA LEU A 435 -4.30 -23.51 -9.82
C LEU A 435 -5.45 -22.91 -9.00
N TYR A 436 -5.85 -21.67 -9.30
CA TYR A 436 -6.96 -20.99 -8.61
C TYR A 436 -8.23 -21.82 -8.63
N GLU A 437 -8.62 -22.33 -9.80
CA GLU A 437 -9.83 -23.16 -9.93
C GLU A 437 -9.73 -24.48 -9.17
N SER A 438 -8.56 -25.13 -9.20
CA SER A 438 -8.34 -26.36 -8.44
C SER A 438 -8.46 -26.15 -6.93
N MET A 439 -7.93 -25.03 -6.41
CA MET A 439 -8.06 -24.65 -5.01
C MET A 439 -9.51 -24.28 -4.66
N ALA A 440 -10.19 -23.53 -5.51
CA ALA A 440 -11.58 -23.14 -5.31
C ALA A 440 -12.52 -24.38 -5.31
N ALA A 441 -12.32 -25.32 -6.23
CA ALA A 441 -13.07 -26.59 -6.29
C ALA A 441 -12.83 -27.48 -5.06
N ALA A 442 -11.64 -27.40 -4.46
CA ALA A 442 -11.33 -28.09 -3.20
C ALA A 442 -11.85 -27.38 -1.93
N GLY A 443 -12.64 -26.32 -2.06
CA GLY A 443 -13.18 -25.55 -0.93
C GLY A 443 -12.21 -24.53 -0.33
N LEU A 444 -11.03 -24.31 -0.95
CA LEU A 444 -9.97 -23.42 -0.46
C LEU A 444 -10.07 -22.01 -1.10
N ARG A 445 -11.29 -21.48 -1.28
CA ARG A 445 -11.54 -20.23 -2.02
C ARG A 445 -10.77 -19.04 -1.47
N ASP A 446 -10.72 -18.86 -0.16
CA ASP A 446 -9.99 -17.74 0.46
C ASP A 446 -8.48 -17.86 0.19
N ALA A 447 -7.93 -19.07 0.29
CA ALA A 447 -6.51 -19.34 0.04
C ALA A 447 -6.16 -19.36 -1.45
N ALA A 448 -7.12 -19.52 -2.36
CA ALA A 448 -6.88 -19.57 -3.80
C ALA A 448 -6.25 -18.27 -4.34
N SER A 449 -6.55 -17.13 -3.71
CA SER A 449 -5.97 -15.83 -4.05
C SER A 449 -4.43 -15.80 -3.97
N TYR A 450 -3.80 -16.62 -3.15
CA TYR A 450 -2.34 -16.71 -3.06
C TYR A 450 -1.68 -17.17 -4.36
N GLY A 451 -2.35 -18.03 -5.12
CA GLY A 451 -1.87 -18.56 -6.40
C GLY A 451 -2.08 -17.61 -7.59
N VAL A 452 -2.82 -16.52 -7.41
CA VAL A 452 -3.14 -15.58 -8.49
C VAL A 452 -1.97 -14.63 -8.72
N VAL A 453 -1.46 -14.55 -9.96
CA VAL A 453 -0.38 -13.63 -10.33
C VAL A 453 -0.90 -12.20 -10.50
N MET A 454 -0.04 -11.20 -10.24
CA MET A 454 -0.42 -9.79 -10.10
C MET A 454 -0.90 -9.13 -11.40
N ALA A 455 -0.70 -9.77 -12.56
CA ALA A 455 -1.27 -9.32 -13.83
C ALA A 455 -2.79 -9.49 -13.89
N TYR A 456 -3.37 -10.41 -13.11
CA TYR A 456 -4.81 -10.58 -13.03
C TYR A 456 -5.48 -9.34 -12.47
N ARG A 457 -6.65 -9.02 -13.05
CA ARG A 457 -7.42 -7.83 -12.67
C ARG A 457 -8.25 -8.10 -11.44
N VAL A 458 -8.35 -7.09 -10.60
CA VAL A 458 -9.24 -7.06 -9.43
C VAL A 458 -10.21 -5.90 -9.57
N ARG A 459 -11.46 -6.13 -9.19
CA ARG A 459 -12.48 -5.08 -9.14
C ARG A 459 -12.55 -4.50 -7.73
N PHE A 460 -12.58 -3.17 -7.65
CA PHE A 460 -12.72 -2.44 -6.40
C PHE A 460 -13.42 -1.11 -6.65
N TYR A 461 -14.02 -0.55 -5.62
CA TYR A 461 -14.47 0.83 -5.71
C TYR A 461 -13.64 1.76 -4.83
N MET A 462 -13.55 3.00 -5.26
CA MET A 462 -12.99 4.12 -4.52
C MET A 462 -14.07 5.20 -4.40
N ASP A 463 -14.51 5.46 -3.17
CA ASP A 463 -15.48 6.51 -2.86
C ASP A 463 -14.77 7.59 -2.04
N MET A 464 -14.67 8.80 -2.59
CA MET A 464 -13.86 9.87 -2.03
C MET A 464 -14.46 11.24 -2.33
N ASN A 465 -14.29 12.18 -1.40
CA ASN A 465 -14.66 13.56 -1.66
C ASN A 465 -13.71 14.23 -2.66
N ALA A 466 -14.12 15.38 -3.22
CA ALA A 466 -13.37 16.07 -4.27
C ALA A 466 -11.95 16.49 -3.80
N ARG A 467 -11.75 16.78 -2.51
CA ARG A 467 -10.45 17.14 -1.95
C ARG A 467 -9.48 15.96 -1.94
N GLU A 468 -9.95 14.77 -1.59
CA GLU A 468 -9.15 13.54 -1.66
C GLU A 468 -8.98 13.09 -3.11
N ALA A 469 -9.99 13.22 -3.97
CA ALA A 469 -9.87 12.93 -5.41
C ALA A 469 -8.74 13.75 -6.04
N MET A 470 -8.66 15.06 -5.74
CA MET A 470 -7.54 15.91 -6.16
C MET A 470 -6.20 15.34 -5.68
N HIS A 471 -6.10 14.93 -4.41
CA HIS A 471 -4.85 14.36 -3.87
C HIS A 471 -4.45 13.07 -4.59
N VAL A 472 -5.39 12.14 -4.74
CA VAL A 472 -5.14 10.85 -5.39
C VAL A 472 -4.74 11.05 -6.84
N ILE A 473 -5.53 11.81 -7.59
CA ILE A 473 -5.32 12.03 -9.02
C ILE A 473 -3.98 12.72 -9.28
N GLU A 474 -3.70 13.85 -8.64
CA GLU A 474 -2.45 14.58 -8.84
C GLU A 474 -1.20 13.81 -8.39
N LEU A 475 -1.31 12.97 -7.34
CA LEU A 475 -0.21 12.14 -6.91
C LEU A 475 0.04 10.98 -7.87
N ARG A 476 -1.03 10.32 -8.33
CA ARG A 476 -0.93 9.07 -9.08
C ARG A 476 -0.80 9.26 -10.58
N THR A 477 -1.12 10.42 -11.12
CA THR A 477 -0.84 10.77 -12.52
C THR A 477 0.59 11.26 -12.75
N ALA A 478 1.35 11.58 -11.68
CA ALA A 478 2.72 12.08 -11.80
C ALA A 478 3.60 11.19 -12.71
N PRO A 479 4.49 11.77 -13.54
CA PRO A 479 5.25 11.08 -14.58
C PRO A 479 6.03 9.83 -14.11
N GLN A 480 6.56 9.85 -12.88
CA GLN A 480 7.29 8.71 -12.29
C GLN A 480 6.38 7.56 -11.83
N GLY A 481 5.08 7.70 -11.99
CA GLY A 481 4.08 6.70 -11.63
C GLY A 481 4.11 5.48 -12.56
N HIS A 482 3.59 4.33 -12.09
CA HIS A 482 3.41 3.17 -12.95
C HIS A 482 2.29 3.44 -13.96
N PRO A 483 2.45 3.07 -15.25
CA PRO A 483 1.48 3.37 -16.32
C PRO A 483 0.05 2.95 -15.99
N ALA A 484 -0.15 1.77 -15.38
CA ALA A 484 -1.48 1.24 -15.08
C ALA A 484 -2.27 2.16 -14.13
N TYR A 485 -1.73 2.54 -12.96
CA TYR A 485 -2.47 3.41 -12.07
C TYR A 485 -2.51 4.87 -12.53
N ARG A 486 -1.53 5.33 -13.35
CA ARG A 486 -1.61 6.64 -14.00
C ARG A 486 -2.83 6.71 -14.89
N ARG A 487 -3.02 5.71 -15.77
CA ARG A 487 -4.17 5.60 -16.68
C ARG A 487 -5.50 5.59 -15.92
N VAL A 488 -5.59 4.83 -14.82
CA VAL A 488 -6.77 4.82 -13.94
C VAL A 488 -7.08 6.22 -13.43
N CYS A 489 -6.10 6.92 -12.83
CA CYS A 489 -6.31 8.24 -12.26
C CYS A 489 -6.54 9.34 -13.31
N GLN A 490 -5.95 9.23 -14.50
CA GLN A 490 -6.27 10.09 -15.65
C GLN A 490 -7.72 9.90 -16.10
N SER A 491 -8.22 8.67 -16.08
CA SER A 491 -9.62 8.37 -16.41
C SER A 491 -10.59 8.89 -15.34
N MET A 492 -10.22 8.79 -14.05
CA MET A 492 -11.00 9.42 -12.97
C MET A 492 -11.09 10.94 -13.15
N HIS A 493 -9.98 11.60 -13.47
CA HIS A 493 -9.96 13.04 -13.72
C HIS A 493 -10.91 13.45 -14.85
N ARG A 494 -10.82 12.76 -16.00
CA ARG A 494 -11.73 13.00 -17.13
C ARG A 494 -13.18 12.77 -16.74
N ALA A 495 -13.49 11.72 -15.99
CA ALA A 495 -14.86 11.41 -15.59
C ALA A 495 -15.47 12.48 -14.66
N ILE A 496 -14.68 13.13 -13.81
CA ILE A 496 -15.14 14.27 -12.98
C ILE A 496 -15.59 15.43 -13.89
N GLY A 497 -14.79 15.78 -14.91
CA GLY A 497 -15.14 16.87 -15.84
C GLY A 497 -16.26 16.52 -16.82
N ASP A 498 -16.21 15.33 -17.42
CA ASP A 498 -17.03 14.97 -18.57
C ASP A 498 -18.32 14.23 -18.20
N VAL A 499 -18.28 13.36 -17.19
CA VAL A 499 -19.46 12.57 -16.75
C VAL A 499 -20.22 13.29 -15.66
N ALA A 500 -19.53 13.76 -14.59
CA ALA A 500 -20.20 14.51 -13.53
C ALA A 500 -20.50 15.97 -13.94
N GLY A 501 -19.87 16.50 -14.98
CA GLY A 501 -20.01 17.90 -15.41
C GLY A 501 -19.30 18.89 -14.49
N HIS A 502 -18.49 18.44 -13.53
CA HIS A 502 -17.81 19.28 -12.54
C HIS A 502 -16.49 19.83 -13.10
N ARG A 503 -16.60 20.63 -14.15
CA ARG A 503 -15.42 21.13 -14.88
C ARG A 503 -14.55 22.07 -14.06
N ALA A 504 -15.13 22.93 -13.23
CA ALA A 504 -14.34 23.84 -12.40
C ALA A 504 -13.59 23.09 -11.29
N ILE A 505 -14.14 21.98 -10.78
CA ILE A 505 -13.44 21.09 -9.84
C ILE A 505 -12.31 20.32 -10.56
N ALA A 506 -12.56 19.81 -11.77
CA ALA A 506 -11.52 19.14 -12.56
C ALA A 506 -10.39 20.11 -12.93
N ASP A 507 -10.70 21.32 -13.39
CA ASP A 507 -9.72 22.36 -13.72
C ASP A 507 -8.86 22.75 -12.49
N ALA A 508 -9.43 22.71 -11.28
CA ALA A 508 -8.70 22.95 -10.04
C ALA A 508 -7.63 21.88 -9.75
N MET A 509 -7.73 20.69 -10.35
CA MET A 509 -6.71 19.63 -10.29
C MET A 509 -5.54 19.89 -11.27
N SER A 510 -4.97 21.09 -11.20
CA SER A 510 -3.99 21.61 -12.18
C SER A 510 -2.66 20.83 -12.26
N PHE A 511 -2.42 19.90 -11.33
CA PHE A 511 -1.26 18.99 -11.32
C PHE A 511 -1.60 17.57 -11.77
N ALA A 512 -2.82 17.33 -12.29
CA ALA A 512 -3.17 16.08 -12.94
C ALA A 512 -2.42 15.98 -14.28
N ASP A 513 -1.48 15.04 -14.36
CA ASP A 513 -0.62 14.86 -15.54
C ASP A 513 -1.24 13.87 -16.51
N HIS A 514 -1.52 14.33 -17.73
CA HIS A 514 -2.07 13.54 -18.83
C HIS A 514 -1.03 13.24 -19.92
N SER A 515 0.24 13.62 -19.71
CA SER A 515 1.30 13.32 -20.66
C SER A 515 1.49 11.81 -20.84
N ASP A 516 1.87 11.42 -22.02
CA ASP A 516 2.36 10.07 -22.28
C ASP A 516 3.85 10.02 -21.94
N VAL A 517 4.24 9.11 -21.06
CA VAL A 517 5.61 9.01 -20.55
C VAL A 517 6.10 7.58 -20.76
N GLU A 518 7.09 7.43 -21.62
CA GLU A 518 7.64 6.11 -21.95
C GLU A 518 8.66 5.60 -20.92
N LEU A 519 9.54 6.47 -20.43
CA LEU A 519 10.56 6.14 -19.44
C LEU A 519 10.30 6.92 -18.15
N GLU A 520 9.37 6.46 -17.36
CA GLU A 520 8.62 7.18 -16.33
C GLU A 520 9.50 7.84 -15.26
N ARG A 521 10.69 7.30 -15.00
CA ARG A 521 11.55 7.76 -13.91
C ARG A 521 12.72 8.63 -14.34
N LEU A 522 13.05 8.63 -15.63
CA LEU A 522 14.27 9.26 -16.12
C LEU A 522 14.39 10.72 -15.68
N GLN A 523 13.34 11.51 -15.88
CA GLN A 523 13.38 12.93 -15.51
C GLN A 523 13.45 13.15 -14.00
N ALA A 524 12.78 12.32 -13.20
CA ALA A 524 12.83 12.40 -11.75
C ALA A 524 14.22 12.07 -11.20
N GLU A 525 14.89 11.07 -11.77
CA GLU A 525 16.24 10.68 -11.39
C GLU A 525 17.28 11.72 -11.85
N ARG A 526 17.15 12.28 -13.05
CA ARG A 526 17.97 13.42 -13.51
C ARG A 526 17.87 14.61 -12.55
N ASN A 527 16.65 14.98 -12.16
CA ASN A 527 16.43 16.06 -11.21
C ASN A 527 17.05 15.76 -9.83
N LEU A 528 17.00 14.51 -9.39
CA LEU A 528 17.61 14.08 -8.13
C LEU A 528 19.13 14.15 -8.19
N GLU A 529 19.73 13.69 -9.28
CA GLU A 529 21.18 13.72 -9.49
C GLU A 529 21.68 15.17 -9.58
N ALA A 530 20.99 16.04 -10.32
CA ALA A 530 21.32 17.47 -10.39
C ALA A 530 21.30 18.14 -9.00
N ARG A 531 20.31 17.82 -8.16
CA ARG A 531 20.24 18.34 -6.78
C ARG A 531 21.37 17.80 -5.90
N ARG A 532 21.76 16.54 -6.05
CA ARG A 532 22.90 15.95 -5.32
C ARG A 532 24.21 16.63 -5.68
N LEU A 533 24.42 16.92 -6.94
CA LEU A 533 25.60 17.67 -7.42
C LEU A 533 25.65 19.12 -6.90
N GLN A 534 24.49 19.75 -6.73
CA GLN A 534 24.39 21.09 -6.14
C GLN A 534 24.68 21.10 -4.62
N ILE A 535 24.28 20.05 -3.90
CA ILE A 535 24.49 19.93 -2.45
C ILE A 535 25.91 19.48 -2.12
N ASN A 536 26.46 18.55 -2.90
CA ASN A 536 27.83 18.02 -2.77
C ASN A 536 28.54 18.14 -4.12
N PRO A 537 29.06 19.33 -4.48
CA PRO A 537 29.85 19.47 -5.71
C PRO A 537 31.09 18.56 -5.63
N PRO A 538 31.48 17.90 -6.74
CA PRO A 538 32.69 17.10 -6.75
C PRO A 538 33.88 17.98 -6.32
N ILE A 539 34.64 17.50 -5.33
CA ILE A 539 35.88 18.17 -4.94
C ILE A 539 36.79 18.12 -6.16
N ASN A 540 37.06 19.26 -6.77
CA ASN A 540 38.01 19.34 -7.86
C ASN A 540 39.32 18.68 -7.42
N PRO A 541 39.93 17.79 -8.23
CA PRO A 541 41.27 17.30 -7.92
C PRO A 541 42.20 18.50 -7.74
N PRO A 542 43.16 18.45 -6.79
CA PRO A 542 44.07 19.55 -6.57
C PRO A 542 44.74 19.89 -7.90
N ILE A 543 44.64 21.17 -8.30
CA ILE A 543 45.43 21.70 -9.41
C ILE A 543 46.87 21.50 -9.00
N ASN A 544 47.56 20.54 -9.63
CA ASN A 544 48.98 20.38 -9.45
C ASN A 544 49.69 21.66 -9.95
N PRO A 545 50.63 22.21 -9.18
CA PRO A 545 51.38 23.39 -9.54
C PRO A 545 52.32 23.18 -10.73
#